data_0f11a127bfb9a0e3cb4102f35876e1b2
#
_entry.id   0f11a127bfb9a0e3cb4102f35876e1b2
#
_cell.length_a   1.000
_cell.length_b   1.000
_cell.length_c   1.000
_cell.angle_alpha   90.00
_cell.angle_beta   90.00
_cell.angle_gamma   90.00
#
_symmetry.space_group_name_H-M   'P 1'
#
loop_
_entity.id
_entity.type
_entity.pdbx_description
1 polymer ?
#
loop_
_entity_poly.entity_id
_entity_poly.type
_entity_poly.pdbx_seq_one_letter_code
_entity_poly.pdbx_strand_id
1 'polypeptide(L)'
;VISKIDSFKWNDQSWMSKREKNNPLDQPISVYEMHLGSWMHASTNDPFINSNGEQRVPVPAAEMKPDSRLLTYKELANKVIPYVKERGFTHIELMPISEHPFDGSWGYQVTGWYAPTSRYGSPDEFRAFVDSCHKEGIGIILDWVPGHFPKDQHGLAYFDGSHLYEHSDPRIGEHKEWGTLIFNYSRNEVRNFLVANLIFWFDEFHIDGIRVDAVASMLYKDYLRPEGEW
;
A
#
# COMPACT_ATOMS: atom_id res chain seq x y z
N VAL A 1 9.93 -15.75 -2.52
CA VAL A 1 9.09 -16.77 -1.85
C VAL A 1 7.79 -16.89 -2.63
N ILE A 2 7.40 -18.09 -3.03
CA ILE A 2 6.10 -18.34 -3.69
C ILE A 2 5.09 -18.65 -2.59
N SER A 3 4.04 -17.83 -2.48
CA SER A 3 2.92 -18.07 -1.56
C SER A 3 1.71 -18.60 -2.33
N LYS A 4 0.95 -19.51 -1.69
CA LYS A 4 -0.36 -19.90 -2.20
C LYS A 4 -1.34 -18.77 -2.00
N ILE A 5 -2.16 -18.47 -3.00
CA ILE A 5 -3.13 -17.38 -2.94
C ILE A 5 -4.56 -17.85 -2.68
N ASP A 6 -4.81 -19.16 -2.80
CA ASP A 6 -6.12 -19.80 -2.73
C ASP A 6 -6.42 -20.50 -1.38
N SER A 7 -5.55 -20.33 -0.38
CA SER A 7 -5.66 -21.02 0.92
C SER A 7 -6.44 -20.25 1.99
N PHE A 8 -6.58 -18.94 1.84
CA PHE A 8 -7.23 -18.09 2.84
C PHE A 8 -8.76 -18.22 2.78
N LYS A 9 -9.38 -18.33 3.95
CA LYS A 9 -10.85 -18.40 4.09
C LYS A 9 -11.37 -17.06 4.61
N TRP A 10 -11.99 -16.30 3.72
CA TRP A 10 -12.63 -15.04 4.04
C TRP A 10 -13.87 -15.21 4.91
N ASN A 11 -14.12 -14.30 5.83
CA ASN A 11 -15.30 -14.23 6.68
C ASN A 11 -16.02 -12.88 6.56
N ASP A 12 -15.74 -12.11 5.51
CA ASP A 12 -16.25 -10.78 5.26
C ASP A 12 -17.44 -10.74 4.27
N GLN A 13 -18.12 -11.86 4.01
CA GLN A 13 -19.23 -11.97 3.05
C GLN A 13 -20.32 -10.92 3.28
N SER A 14 -20.57 -10.55 4.55
CA SER A 14 -21.55 -9.51 4.88
C SER A 14 -21.10 -8.14 4.37
N TRP A 15 -19.84 -7.81 4.53
CA TRP A 15 -19.23 -6.58 4.02
C TRP A 15 -19.28 -6.53 2.50
N MET A 16 -18.81 -7.59 1.82
CA MET A 16 -18.79 -7.69 0.36
C MET A 16 -20.19 -7.56 -0.25
N SER A 17 -21.18 -8.23 0.34
CA SER A 17 -22.59 -8.14 -0.11
C SER A 17 -23.18 -6.74 0.12
N LYS A 18 -22.80 -6.04 1.18
CA LYS A 18 -23.19 -4.66 1.43
C LYS A 18 -22.52 -3.71 0.43
N ARG A 19 -21.23 -3.89 0.17
CA ARG A 19 -20.46 -3.11 -0.80
C ARG A 19 -21.06 -3.19 -2.21
N GLU A 20 -21.44 -4.39 -2.66
CA GLU A 20 -22.05 -4.61 -3.97
C GLU A 20 -23.39 -3.84 -4.13
N LYS A 21 -24.17 -3.73 -3.07
CA LYS A 21 -25.53 -3.13 -3.10
C LYS A 21 -25.53 -1.63 -2.86
N ASN A 22 -24.49 -1.08 -2.26
CA ASN A 22 -24.43 0.32 -1.88
C ASN A 22 -23.53 1.10 -2.83
N ASN A 23 -24.00 2.28 -3.26
CA ASN A 23 -23.14 3.25 -3.91
C ASN A 23 -22.30 3.98 -2.84
N PRO A 24 -20.97 3.89 -2.85
CA PRO A 24 -20.14 4.56 -1.84
C PRO A 24 -20.25 6.09 -1.91
N LEU A 25 -20.66 6.67 -3.06
CA LEU A 25 -20.83 8.10 -3.23
C LEU A 25 -22.06 8.67 -2.49
N ASP A 26 -22.97 7.80 -2.06
CA ASP A 26 -24.19 8.19 -1.34
C ASP A 26 -24.02 8.15 0.19
N GLN A 27 -22.82 7.83 0.66
CA GLN A 27 -22.53 7.69 2.08
C GLN A 27 -21.40 8.62 2.51
N PRO A 28 -21.44 9.16 3.74
CA PRO A 28 -20.31 9.90 4.26
C PRO A 28 -19.09 9.01 4.39
N ILE A 29 -17.92 9.52 4.01
CA ILE A 29 -16.63 8.85 4.13
C ILE A 29 -15.70 9.68 5.00
N SER A 30 -15.01 9.03 5.93
CA SER A 30 -13.92 9.59 6.72
C SER A 30 -12.74 8.65 6.66
N VAL A 31 -11.60 9.13 6.16
CA VAL A 31 -10.43 8.30 5.86
C VAL A 31 -9.31 8.61 6.85
N TYR A 32 -8.71 7.57 7.39
CA TYR A 32 -7.48 7.63 8.18
C TYR A 32 -6.32 7.10 7.36
N GLU A 33 -5.47 8.00 6.87
CA GLU A 33 -4.23 7.64 6.17
C GLU A 33 -3.14 7.24 7.16
N MET A 34 -2.41 6.15 6.86
CA MET A 34 -1.32 5.69 7.70
C MET A 34 -0.26 4.89 6.95
N HIS A 35 0.99 4.99 7.44
CA HIS A 35 2.08 4.09 7.07
C HIS A 35 2.26 3.03 8.15
N LEU A 36 2.09 1.76 7.80
CA LEU A 36 2.09 0.65 8.77
C LEU A 36 3.39 0.54 9.56
N GLY A 37 4.52 0.82 8.92
CA GLY A 37 5.85 0.68 9.55
C GLY A 37 6.24 1.80 10.50
N SER A 38 5.62 2.98 10.40
CA SER A 38 5.95 4.13 11.25
C SER A 38 4.84 4.52 12.22
N TRP A 39 3.65 3.92 12.08
CA TRP A 39 2.51 4.26 12.93
C TRP A 39 2.74 3.88 14.40
N MET A 40 3.16 2.64 14.63
CA MET A 40 3.56 2.13 15.94
C MET A 40 4.60 1.02 15.80
N HIS A 41 5.47 0.88 16.81
CA HIS A 41 6.42 -0.22 16.93
C HIS A 41 6.11 -1.07 18.15
N ALA A 42 6.43 -2.37 18.10
CA ALA A 42 6.46 -3.21 19.29
C ALA A 42 7.73 -2.88 20.09
N SER A 43 7.60 -2.66 21.37
CA SER A 43 8.74 -2.51 22.27
C SER A 43 8.69 -3.63 23.30
N THR A 44 9.84 -4.06 23.79
CA THR A 44 9.96 -5.05 24.89
C THR A 44 9.30 -4.54 26.17
N ASN A 45 9.16 -3.21 26.28
CA ASN A 45 8.34 -2.54 27.27
C ASN A 45 7.24 -1.82 26.48
N ASP A 46 6.12 -2.50 26.17
CA ASP A 46 5.02 -1.89 25.42
C ASP A 46 4.66 -0.53 26.03
N PRO A 47 4.96 0.61 25.36
CA PRO A 47 4.70 1.94 25.95
C PRO A 47 3.20 2.24 26.06
N PHE A 48 2.35 1.38 25.50
CA PHE A 48 0.90 1.50 25.51
C PHE A 48 0.23 0.67 26.62
N ILE A 49 0.99 -0.23 27.27
CA ILE A 49 0.54 -1.00 28.41
C ILE A 49 1.43 -0.66 29.59
N ASN A 50 0.86 -0.08 30.64
CA ASN A 50 1.57 0.09 31.89
C ASN A 50 1.73 -1.27 32.61
N SER A 51 2.51 -1.32 33.69
CA SER A 51 2.69 -2.52 34.50
C SER A 51 1.40 -3.10 35.10
N ASN A 52 0.28 -2.37 34.97
CA ASN A 52 -1.05 -2.76 35.44
C ASN A 52 -1.96 -3.24 34.31
N GLY A 53 -1.48 -3.32 33.03
CA GLY A 53 -2.27 -3.74 31.88
C GLY A 53 -3.17 -2.64 31.28
N GLU A 54 -3.01 -1.38 31.67
CA GLU A 54 -3.82 -0.26 31.19
C GLU A 54 -3.17 0.41 29.98
N GLN A 55 -3.99 0.86 29.00
CA GLN A 55 -3.52 1.58 27.80
C GLN A 55 -2.90 2.93 28.17
N ARG A 56 -1.72 3.21 27.62
CA ARG A 56 -1.08 4.53 27.65
C ARG A 56 -1.31 5.29 26.35
N VAL A 57 -1.16 6.62 26.41
CA VAL A 57 -1.17 7.50 25.22
C VAL A 57 0.02 7.16 24.31
N PRO A 58 -0.15 7.16 22.97
CA PRO A 58 0.93 6.88 22.01
C PRO A 58 2.17 7.77 22.24
N VAL A 59 3.35 7.16 22.28
CA VAL A 59 4.63 7.87 22.37
C VAL A 59 5.05 8.29 20.95
N PRO A 60 5.46 9.55 20.73
CA PRO A 60 5.98 10.00 19.42
C PRO A 60 7.15 9.14 18.95
N ALA A 61 7.26 8.94 17.62
CA ALA A 61 8.33 8.12 17.03
C ALA A 61 9.75 8.54 17.43
N ALA A 62 9.96 9.84 17.73
CA ALA A 62 11.23 10.38 18.20
C ALA A 62 11.66 9.88 19.60
N GLU A 63 10.75 9.31 20.36
CA GLU A 63 11.01 8.78 21.73
C GLU A 63 11.14 7.24 21.75
N MET A 64 11.09 6.59 20.57
CA MET A 64 11.19 5.14 20.45
C MET A 64 12.62 4.65 20.72
N LYS A 65 12.72 3.52 21.43
CA LYS A 65 14.03 2.90 21.70
C LYS A 65 14.57 2.18 20.45
N PRO A 66 15.90 2.10 20.27
CA PRO A 66 16.54 1.52 19.08
C PRO A 66 16.24 0.04 18.80
N ASP A 67 15.70 -0.70 19.77
CA ASP A 67 15.39 -2.13 19.69
C ASP A 67 13.90 -2.44 19.42
N SER A 68 13.13 -1.43 19.03
CA SER A 68 11.71 -1.63 18.68
C SER A 68 11.57 -2.32 17.32
N ARG A 69 10.83 -3.44 17.24
CA ARG A 69 10.49 -4.10 15.98
C ARG A 69 9.21 -3.55 15.36
N LEU A 70 9.06 -3.76 14.05
CA LEU A 70 7.79 -3.51 13.34
C LEU A 70 6.67 -4.40 13.91
N LEU A 71 5.45 -3.87 13.93
CA LEU A 71 4.25 -4.66 14.24
C LEU A 71 3.92 -5.58 13.08
N THR A 72 3.47 -6.79 13.39
CA THR A 72 2.89 -7.69 12.39
C THR A 72 1.50 -7.23 11.96
N TYR A 73 1.00 -7.70 10.81
CA TYR A 73 -0.36 -7.43 10.35
C TYR A 73 -1.41 -7.76 11.42
N LYS A 74 -1.22 -8.85 12.15
CA LYS A 74 -2.10 -9.24 13.25
C LYS A 74 -2.07 -8.27 14.42
N GLU A 75 -0.89 -7.82 14.83
CA GLU A 75 -0.73 -6.83 15.91
C GLU A 75 -1.28 -5.47 15.49
N LEU A 76 -1.05 -5.08 14.22
CA LEU A 76 -1.63 -3.88 13.63
C LEU A 76 -3.16 -3.92 13.66
N ALA A 77 -3.80 -5.02 13.24
CA ALA A 77 -5.25 -5.16 13.31
C ALA A 77 -5.77 -4.91 14.73
N ASN A 78 -5.14 -5.53 15.74
CA ASN A 78 -5.56 -5.41 17.13
C ASN A 78 -5.44 -3.98 17.71
N LYS A 79 -4.57 -3.14 17.13
CA LYS A 79 -4.32 -1.76 17.61
C LYS A 79 -5.02 -0.70 16.75
N VAL A 80 -4.96 -0.83 15.42
CA VAL A 80 -5.49 0.16 14.48
C VAL A 80 -7.02 0.15 14.45
N ILE A 81 -7.63 -1.02 14.44
CA ILE A 81 -9.09 -1.15 14.32
C ILE A 81 -9.82 -0.43 15.45
N PRO A 82 -9.51 -0.70 16.74
CA PRO A 82 -10.14 0.04 17.84
C PRO A 82 -9.84 1.56 17.76
N TYR A 83 -8.61 1.93 17.38
CA TYR A 83 -8.20 3.31 17.29
C TYR A 83 -9.02 4.11 16.27
N VAL A 84 -9.17 3.61 15.04
CA VAL A 84 -9.91 4.32 13.97
C VAL A 84 -11.41 4.30 14.22
N LYS A 85 -11.93 3.20 14.79
CA LYS A 85 -13.35 3.05 15.14
C LYS A 85 -13.78 4.03 16.24
N GLU A 86 -13.00 4.14 17.30
CA GLU A 86 -13.26 5.11 18.39
C GLU A 86 -13.31 6.55 17.90
N ARG A 87 -12.54 6.87 16.85
CA ARG A 87 -12.47 8.22 16.24
C ARG A 87 -13.47 8.46 15.12
N GLY A 88 -14.29 7.47 14.79
CA GLY A 88 -15.36 7.58 13.81
C GLY A 88 -14.89 7.57 12.36
N PHE A 89 -13.69 7.06 12.07
CA PHE A 89 -13.25 6.82 10.70
C PHE A 89 -13.98 5.63 10.08
N THR A 90 -14.30 5.75 8.79
CA THR A 90 -14.99 4.70 8.03
C THR A 90 -14.02 3.85 7.21
N HIS A 91 -12.86 4.39 6.87
CA HIS A 91 -11.84 3.75 6.03
C HIS A 91 -10.45 4.01 6.59
N ILE A 92 -9.56 3.05 6.32
CA ILE A 92 -8.11 3.21 6.49
C ILE A 92 -7.51 3.29 5.07
N GLU A 93 -6.74 4.34 4.80
CA GLU A 93 -5.89 4.42 3.62
C GLU A 93 -4.48 3.98 4.02
N LEU A 94 -4.03 2.89 3.42
CA LEU A 94 -2.69 2.38 3.62
C LEU A 94 -1.75 3.01 2.60
N MET A 95 -0.75 3.77 3.06
CA MET A 95 0.40 4.14 2.24
C MET A 95 0.98 2.87 1.60
N PRO A 96 1.73 2.96 0.49
CA PRO A 96 1.97 1.82 -0.39
C PRO A 96 2.38 0.54 0.34
N ILE A 97 1.55 -0.49 0.21
CA ILE A 97 1.74 -1.79 0.84
C ILE A 97 2.40 -2.81 -0.09
N SER A 98 2.54 -2.51 -1.37
CA SER A 98 3.24 -3.36 -2.32
C SER A 98 4.70 -3.54 -1.91
N GLU A 99 5.29 -4.71 -2.18
CA GLU A 99 6.67 -5.01 -1.78
C GLU A 99 7.68 -4.06 -2.43
N HIS A 100 8.62 -3.58 -1.63
CA HIS A 100 9.63 -2.59 -2.01
C HIS A 100 10.94 -2.81 -1.24
N PRO A 101 12.12 -2.54 -1.85
CA PRO A 101 13.41 -2.80 -1.19
C PRO A 101 13.85 -1.70 -0.22
N PHE A 102 13.43 -0.45 -0.46
CA PHE A 102 13.93 0.73 0.24
C PHE A 102 12.90 1.30 1.23
N ASP A 103 13.14 1.11 2.52
CA ASP A 103 12.24 1.58 3.59
C ASP A 103 12.01 3.09 3.57
N GLY A 104 13.05 3.87 3.25
CA GLY A 104 12.98 5.34 3.15
C GLY A 104 12.06 5.85 2.05
N SER A 105 11.61 5.00 1.13
CA SER A 105 10.62 5.35 0.13
C SER A 105 9.18 5.31 0.65
N TRP A 106 8.93 4.80 1.86
CA TRP A 106 7.61 4.55 2.42
C TRP A 106 6.71 3.65 1.54
N GLY A 107 7.33 2.86 0.65
CA GLY A 107 6.66 2.00 -0.29
C GLY A 107 6.40 2.60 -1.68
N TYR A 108 6.77 3.84 -1.94
CA TYR A 108 6.59 4.48 -3.25
C TYR A 108 7.56 3.99 -4.33
N GLN A 109 8.58 3.20 -3.99
CA GLN A 109 9.48 2.55 -4.95
C GLN A 109 9.21 1.05 -5.07
N VAL A 110 8.07 0.71 -5.69
CA VAL A 110 7.55 -0.65 -5.78
C VAL A 110 8.41 -1.53 -6.68
N THR A 111 8.76 -2.73 -6.20
CA THR A 111 9.39 -3.79 -7.01
C THR A 111 8.52 -5.05 -7.09
N GLY A 112 7.65 -5.29 -6.10
CA GLY A 112 6.76 -6.44 -6.04
C GLY A 112 5.29 -6.05 -6.17
N TRP A 113 4.83 -5.81 -7.39
CA TRP A 113 3.48 -5.29 -7.70
C TRP A 113 2.33 -6.19 -7.26
N TYR A 114 2.55 -7.49 -7.26
CA TYR A 114 1.56 -8.52 -6.91
C TYR A 114 1.86 -9.19 -5.57
N ALA A 115 2.47 -8.44 -4.64
CA ALA A 115 2.79 -8.95 -3.32
C ALA A 115 2.65 -7.86 -2.26
N PRO A 116 1.91 -8.09 -1.16
CA PRO A 116 2.01 -7.24 0.02
C PRO A 116 3.40 -7.37 0.63
N THR A 117 3.93 -6.28 1.17
CA THR A 117 5.26 -6.29 1.77
C THR A 117 5.38 -7.32 2.88
N SER A 118 6.47 -8.07 2.86
CA SER A 118 6.79 -9.10 3.85
C SER A 118 7.23 -8.55 5.20
N ARG A 119 7.43 -7.24 5.32
CA ARG A 119 7.87 -6.56 6.56
C ARG A 119 6.95 -6.80 7.74
N TYR A 120 5.68 -6.97 7.50
CA TYR A 120 4.64 -7.10 8.54
C TYR A 120 4.07 -8.51 8.63
N GLY A 121 4.51 -9.44 7.78
CA GLY A 121 4.07 -10.82 7.77
C GLY A 121 3.80 -11.39 6.38
N SER A 122 3.05 -12.47 6.33
CA SER A 122 2.67 -13.19 5.11
C SER A 122 1.48 -12.54 4.39
N PRO A 123 1.24 -12.86 3.10
CA PRO A 123 0.04 -12.44 2.38
C PRO A 123 -1.27 -12.85 3.06
N ASP A 124 -1.31 -14.02 3.70
CA ASP A 124 -2.50 -14.48 4.42
C ASP A 124 -2.73 -13.67 5.71
N GLU A 125 -1.68 -13.20 6.36
CA GLU A 125 -1.82 -12.29 7.51
C GLU A 125 -2.33 -10.92 7.07
N PHE A 126 -1.95 -10.43 5.88
CA PHE A 126 -2.53 -9.22 5.32
C PHE A 126 -4.01 -9.41 4.96
N ARG A 127 -4.40 -10.56 4.37
CA ARG A 127 -5.82 -10.90 4.16
C ARG A 127 -6.59 -10.91 5.49
N ALA A 128 -6.02 -11.50 6.54
CA ALA A 128 -6.63 -11.53 7.86
C ALA A 128 -6.79 -10.12 8.47
N PHE A 129 -5.84 -9.20 8.19
CA PHE A 129 -5.96 -7.80 8.58
C PHE A 129 -7.17 -7.15 7.89
N VAL A 130 -7.31 -7.30 6.57
CA VAL A 130 -8.44 -6.75 5.80
C VAL A 130 -9.77 -7.37 6.26
N ASP A 131 -9.85 -8.70 6.40
CA ASP A 131 -11.01 -9.43 6.90
C ASP A 131 -11.46 -8.91 8.29
N SER A 132 -10.50 -8.60 9.16
CA SER A 132 -10.78 -8.04 10.48
C SER A 132 -11.32 -6.61 10.40
N CYS A 133 -10.80 -5.78 9.50
CA CYS A 133 -11.31 -4.43 9.26
C CYS A 133 -12.76 -4.48 8.75
N HIS A 134 -13.07 -5.32 7.78
CA HIS A 134 -14.39 -5.50 7.22
C HIS A 134 -15.42 -5.96 8.26
N LYS A 135 -15.06 -6.90 9.14
CA LYS A 135 -15.91 -7.34 10.26
C LYS A 135 -16.31 -6.20 11.20
N GLU A 136 -15.42 -5.23 11.37
CA GLU A 136 -15.64 -4.06 12.21
C GLU A 136 -16.26 -2.87 11.46
N GLY A 137 -16.60 -3.06 10.17
CA GLY A 137 -17.26 -2.05 9.36
C GLY A 137 -16.30 -0.97 8.81
N ILE A 138 -15.02 -1.30 8.68
CA ILE A 138 -13.96 -0.40 8.20
C ILE A 138 -13.49 -0.88 6.82
N GLY A 139 -13.57 0.00 5.81
CA GLY A 139 -13.04 -0.25 4.48
C GLY A 139 -11.54 0.02 4.38
N ILE A 140 -10.89 -0.60 3.39
CA ILE A 140 -9.46 -0.44 3.12
C ILE A 140 -9.23 0.21 1.76
N ILE A 141 -8.54 1.34 1.77
CA ILE A 141 -8.06 2.03 0.58
C ILE A 141 -6.56 1.76 0.46
N LEU A 142 -6.12 1.39 -0.75
CA LEU A 142 -4.71 1.14 -1.03
C LEU A 142 -4.13 2.32 -1.80
N ASP A 143 -3.01 2.86 -1.34
CA ASP A 143 -2.21 3.80 -2.10
C ASP A 143 -1.43 3.04 -3.19
N TRP A 144 -1.78 3.32 -4.45
CA TRP A 144 -1.27 2.63 -5.62
C TRP A 144 -0.39 3.55 -6.46
N VAL A 145 0.78 3.05 -6.85
CA VAL A 145 1.86 3.84 -7.48
C VAL A 145 2.04 3.44 -8.95
N PRO A 146 1.13 3.80 -9.87
CA PRO A 146 1.24 3.41 -11.28
C PRO A 146 2.13 4.34 -12.11
N GLY A 147 2.62 5.43 -11.52
CA GLY A 147 3.36 6.48 -12.23
C GLY A 147 4.78 6.07 -12.59
N HIS A 148 5.43 5.30 -11.76
CA HIS A 148 6.85 5.03 -11.88
C HIS A 148 7.28 3.75 -11.13
N PHE A 149 8.53 3.33 -11.34
CA PHE A 149 9.16 2.23 -10.63
C PHE A 149 10.67 2.44 -10.51
N PRO A 150 11.33 1.86 -9.49
CA PRO A 150 12.75 2.03 -9.25
C PRO A 150 13.61 1.28 -10.29
N LYS A 151 14.89 1.64 -10.36
CA LYS A 151 15.88 1.05 -11.27
C LYS A 151 16.57 -0.20 -10.72
N ASP A 152 16.04 -0.80 -9.66
CA ASP A 152 16.61 -2.00 -9.05
C ASP A 152 16.66 -3.15 -10.05
N GLN A 153 17.81 -3.83 -10.12
CA GLN A 153 18.08 -4.91 -11.10
C GLN A 153 17.17 -6.12 -10.97
N HIS A 154 16.57 -6.32 -9.79
CA HIS A 154 15.60 -7.40 -9.53
C HIS A 154 14.15 -6.97 -9.76
N GLY A 155 13.92 -5.71 -10.17
CA GLY A 155 12.61 -5.15 -10.47
C GLY A 155 12.25 -5.19 -11.95
N LEU A 156 11.47 -4.20 -12.40
CA LEU A 156 10.97 -4.13 -13.78
C LEU A 156 11.92 -3.46 -14.76
N ALA A 157 12.91 -2.73 -14.28
CA ALA A 157 13.85 -2.00 -15.12
C ALA A 157 14.63 -2.95 -16.01
N TYR A 158 14.57 -2.74 -17.32
CA TYR A 158 15.26 -3.59 -18.30
C TYR A 158 14.94 -5.08 -18.14
N PHE A 159 13.69 -5.39 -17.85
CA PHE A 159 13.25 -6.69 -17.34
C PHE A 159 13.68 -7.91 -18.16
N ASP A 160 13.61 -7.80 -19.48
CA ASP A 160 13.99 -8.88 -20.43
C ASP A 160 15.25 -8.53 -21.25
N GLY A 161 16.00 -7.53 -20.79
CA GLY A 161 17.14 -6.97 -21.54
C GLY A 161 16.74 -5.92 -22.57
N SER A 162 15.48 -5.49 -22.55
CA SER A 162 14.96 -4.38 -23.35
C SER A 162 14.15 -3.41 -22.50
N HIS A 163 13.69 -2.30 -23.08
CA HIS A 163 12.75 -1.36 -22.43
C HIS A 163 11.31 -1.90 -22.54
N LEU A 164 10.99 -2.94 -21.76
CA LEU A 164 9.69 -3.58 -21.82
C LEU A 164 8.62 -2.73 -21.14
N TYR A 165 8.87 -2.28 -19.92
CA TYR A 165 7.93 -1.52 -19.11
C TYR A 165 8.10 0.00 -19.25
N GLU A 166 9.31 0.47 -19.47
CA GLU A 166 9.68 1.86 -19.58
C GLU A 166 9.82 2.32 -21.05
N HIS A 167 9.94 3.64 -21.24
CA HIS A 167 10.33 4.20 -22.53
C HIS A 167 11.85 4.08 -22.74
N SER A 168 12.26 3.84 -23.98
CA SER A 168 13.69 3.82 -24.35
C SER A 168 14.34 5.21 -24.37
N ASP A 169 13.57 6.26 -24.59
CA ASP A 169 14.04 7.64 -24.53
C ASP A 169 13.98 8.15 -23.07
N PRO A 170 15.13 8.42 -22.43
CA PRO A 170 15.17 8.85 -21.04
C PRO A 170 14.51 10.22 -20.80
N ARG A 171 14.31 11.02 -21.86
CA ARG A 171 13.63 12.32 -21.74
C ARG A 171 12.16 12.15 -21.35
N ILE A 172 11.52 11.04 -21.76
CA ILE A 172 10.13 10.71 -21.43
C ILE A 172 10.01 9.47 -20.54
N GLY A 173 11.08 8.72 -20.36
CA GLY A 173 11.12 7.45 -19.64
C GLY A 173 11.66 7.53 -18.21
N GLU A 174 12.10 8.70 -17.76
CA GLU A 174 12.72 8.85 -16.45
C GLU A 174 12.23 10.10 -15.71
N HIS A 175 11.94 9.92 -14.41
CA HIS A 175 11.82 11.01 -13.45
C HIS A 175 13.19 11.27 -12.82
N LYS A 176 13.90 12.28 -13.33
CA LYS A 176 15.27 12.62 -12.89
C LYS A 176 15.35 12.96 -11.40
N GLU A 177 14.34 13.68 -10.87
CA GLU A 177 14.30 14.07 -9.45
C GLU A 177 14.07 12.90 -8.51
N TRP A 178 13.26 11.92 -8.93
CA TRP A 178 12.95 10.74 -8.12
C TRP A 178 13.92 9.57 -8.39
N GLY A 179 14.73 9.67 -9.46
CA GLY A 179 15.62 8.60 -9.88
C GLY A 179 14.90 7.35 -10.37
N THR A 180 13.63 7.45 -10.77
CA THR A 180 12.76 6.33 -11.15
C THR A 180 12.48 6.32 -12.66
N LEU A 181 12.04 5.16 -13.17
CA LEU A 181 11.56 5.00 -14.54
C LEU A 181 10.06 5.20 -14.63
N ILE A 182 9.60 5.67 -15.79
CA ILE A 182 8.19 5.92 -16.09
C ILE A 182 7.64 4.77 -16.91
N PHE A 183 6.46 4.26 -16.54
CA PHE A 183 5.77 3.26 -17.33
C PHE A 183 5.41 3.78 -18.73
N ASN A 184 5.65 2.95 -19.74
CA ASN A 184 5.24 3.22 -21.11
C ASN A 184 3.77 2.85 -21.34
N TYR A 185 2.86 3.74 -20.98
CA TYR A 185 1.41 3.52 -21.11
C TYR A 185 0.92 3.37 -22.55
N SER A 186 1.74 3.68 -23.55
CA SER A 186 1.39 3.46 -24.95
C SER A 186 1.35 1.97 -25.32
N ARG A 187 2.03 1.12 -24.54
CA ARG A 187 2.04 -0.34 -24.73
C ARG A 187 0.81 -0.98 -24.10
N ASN A 188 0.13 -1.85 -24.86
CA ASN A 188 -1.02 -2.61 -24.36
C ASN A 188 -0.65 -3.52 -23.19
N GLU A 189 0.54 -4.14 -23.26
CA GLU A 189 1.07 -5.06 -22.25
C GLU A 189 1.28 -4.35 -20.91
N VAL A 190 1.80 -3.12 -20.94
CA VAL A 190 2.00 -2.30 -19.74
C VAL A 190 0.66 -1.89 -19.13
N ARG A 191 -0.30 -1.45 -19.95
CA ARG A 191 -1.65 -1.16 -19.46
C ARG A 191 -2.33 -2.39 -18.87
N ASN A 192 -2.21 -3.54 -19.54
CA ASN A 192 -2.75 -4.79 -19.02
C ASN A 192 -2.10 -5.19 -17.70
N PHE A 193 -0.79 -5.04 -17.57
CA PHE A 193 -0.08 -5.30 -16.33
C PHE A 193 -0.63 -4.44 -15.18
N LEU A 194 -0.79 -3.13 -15.40
CA LEU A 194 -1.29 -2.21 -14.38
C LEU A 194 -2.76 -2.47 -14.03
N VAL A 195 -3.63 -2.70 -15.03
CA VAL A 195 -5.05 -3.02 -14.81
C VAL A 195 -5.19 -4.36 -14.08
N ALA A 196 -4.46 -5.39 -14.51
CA ALA A 196 -4.46 -6.68 -13.85
C ALA A 196 -3.96 -6.60 -12.41
N ASN A 197 -3.01 -5.71 -12.15
CA ASN A 197 -2.53 -5.46 -10.79
C ASN A 197 -3.64 -4.89 -9.88
N LEU A 198 -4.45 -3.94 -10.36
CA LEU A 198 -5.60 -3.45 -9.60
C LEU A 198 -6.63 -4.55 -9.33
N ILE A 199 -6.98 -5.32 -10.38
CA ILE A 199 -7.93 -6.44 -10.25
C ILE A 199 -7.42 -7.43 -9.20
N PHE A 200 -6.12 -7.76 -9.22
CA PHE A 200 -5.50 -8.62 -8.22
C PHE A 200 -5.68 -8.12 -6.79
N TRP A 201 -5.50 -6.82 -6.53
CA TRP A 201 -5.70 -6.27 -5.20
C TRP A 201 -7.17 -6.30 -4.77
N PHE A 202 -8.10 -6.03 -5.70
CA PHE A 202 -9.54 -6.12 -5.41
C PHE A 202 -10.01 -7.56 -5.19
N ASP A 203 -9.58 -8.50 -6.03
CA ASP A 203 -10.08 -9.88 -6.00
C ASP A 203 -9.41 -10.72 -4.91
N GLU A 204 -8.08 -10.58 -4.76
CA GLU A 204 -7.30 -11.44 -3.86
C GLU A 204 -7.20 -10.88 -2.43
N PHE A 205 -7.34 -9.57 -2.28
CA PHE A 205 -7.21 -8.91 -0.98
C PHE A 205 -8.45 -8.12 -0.56
N HIS A 206 -9.52 -8.17 -1.32
CA HIS A 206 -10.80 -7.51 -1.06
C HIS A 206 -10.70 -6.01 -0.76
N ILE A 207 -9.70 -5.32 -1.31
CA ILE A 207 -9.51 -3.87 -1.14
C ILE A 207 -10.76 -3.12 -1.61
N ASP A 208 -11.17 -2.06 -0.90
CA ASP A 208 -12.41 -1.32 -1.16
C ASP A 208 -12.23 -0.12 -2.07
N GLY A 209 -11.05 0.45 -2.08
CA GLY A 209 -10.75 1.63 -2.87
C GLY A 209 -9.27 1.79 -3.16
N ILE A 210 -8.98 2.67 -4.10
CA ILE A 210 -7.61 2.99 -4.53
C ILE A 210 -7.41 4.51 -4.45
N ARG A 211 -6.33 4.93 -3.81
CA ARG A 211 -5.73 6.25 -4.00
C ARG A 211 -4.64 6.10 -5.04
N VAL A 212 -4.67 6.91 -6.09
CA VAL A 212 -3.66 6.87 -7.17
C VAL A 212 -2.59 7.92 -6.90
N ASP A 213 -1.36 7.46 -6.71
CA ASP A 213 -0.22 8.35 -6.46
C ASP A 213 0.23 9.09 -7.72
N ALA A 214 0.71 10.32 -7.53
CA ALA A 214 1.41 11.13 -8.52
C ALA A 214 0.68 11.28 -9.87
N VAL A 215 -0.66 11.39 -9.88
CA VAL A 215 -1.49 11.46 -11.10
C VAL A 215 -1.03 12.54 -12.07
N ALA A 216 -0.62 13.72 -11.56
CA ALA A 216 -0.12 14.80 -12.41
C ALA A 216 1.09 14.38 -13.27
N SER A 217 1.97 13.54 -12.73
CA SER A 217 3.15 13.04 -13.47
C SER A 217 2.79 12.12 -14.64
N MET A 218 1.60 11.53 -14.62
CA MET A 218 1.09 10.68 -15.69
C MET A 218 0.31 11.45 -16.76
N LEU A 219 -0.30 12.59 -16.38
CA LEU A 219 -1.17 13.38 -17.26
C LEU A 219 -0.42 14.48 -17.99
N TYR A 220 0.57 15.09 -17.34
CA TYR A 220 1.30 16.25 -17.86
C TYR A 220 2.72 15.85 -18.27
N LYS A 221 3.04 15.97 -19.57
CA LYS A 221 4.35 15.58 -20.11
C LYS A 221 5.49 16.46 -19.62
N ASP A 222 5.20 17.69 -19.26
CA ASP A 222 6.14 18.69 -18.74
C ASP A 222 6.31 18.63 -17.22
N TYR A 223 5.63 17.68 -16.53
CA TYR A 223 5.72 17.57 -15.08
C TYR A 223 7.16 17.34 -14.62
N LEU A 224 7.67 18.27 -13.78
CA LEU A 224 9.04 18.29 -13.25
C LEU A 224 10.14 18.21 -14.36
N ARG A 225 9.87 18.81 -15.53
CA ARG A 225 10.82 18.84 -16.64
C ARG A 225 11.20 20.26 -16.99
N PRO A 226 12.48 20.52 -17.34
CA PRO A 226 12.89 21.78 -17.90
C PRO A 226 12.15 22.08 -19.22
N GLU A 227 12.02 23.36 -19.54
CA GLU A 227 11.42 23.79 -20.81
C GLU A 227 12.14 23.14 -22.00
N GLY A 228 11.38 22.53 -22.92
CA GLY A 228 11.87 21.84 -24.11
C GLY A 228 12.37 20.40 -23.89
N GLU A 229 12.26 19.86 -22.69
CA GLU A 229 12.62 18.45 -22.36
C GLU A 229 11.41 17.51 -22.23
N TRP A 230 10.31 17.77 -22.96
CA TRP A 230 9.11 16.91 -22.97
C TRP A 230 8.61 16.60 -24.38
#